data_bfcff3a4219d2bc4cbedfbc90733246d
#
_entry.id   bfcff3a4219d2bc4cbedfbc90733246d
#
_cell.length_a   1.000
_cell.length_b   1.000
_cell.length_c   1.000
_cell.angle_alpha   90.00
_cell.angle_beta   90.00
_cell.angle_gamma   90.00
#
_symmetry.space_group_name_H-M   'P 1'
#
loop_
_entity.id
_entity.type
_entity.pdbx_description
1 polymer ?
#
loop_
_entity_poly.entity_id
_entity_poly.type
_entity_poly.pdbx_seq_one_letter_code
_entity_poly.pdbx_strand_id
1 'polypeptide(L)'
;MPDIDIDFADRTVILDQLKHRVAKLDTGKKHNTGIYANEIPHNPIDNLSTIEHKTAEERGYFKLDFLNVSIYKDVENEQHLTQLIEREPIWQLLEHDDFNEKVFHVNGHGELLRQLKPTSVEQLAATLAIIRPAKRHLATEQWSHIMEHVWT
;
A
#
# COMPACT_ATOMS: atom_id res chain seq x y z
N MET A 1 -1.79 -18.49 7.13
CA MET A 1 -1.79 -18.54 5.65
C MET A 1 -1.43 -17.13 5.19
N PRO A 2 -0.59 -16.91 4.18
CA PRO A 2 -0.29 -15.55 3.74
C PRO A 2 -1.57 -14.90 3.21
N ASP A 3 -1.82 -13.66 3.62
CA ASP A 3 -2.88 -12.83 3.03
C ASP A 3 -2.56 -12.59 1.54
N ILE A 4 -3.59 -12.56 0.70
CA ILE A 4 -3.46 -12.14 -0.69
C ILE A 4 -3.99 -10.73 -0.80
N ASP A 5 -3.09 -9.82 -1.14
CA ASP A 5 -3.40 -8.43 -1.43
C ASP A 5 -3.62 -8.25 -2.93
N ILE A 6 -4.72 -7.61 -3.29
CA ILE A 6 -5.06 -7.32 -4.69
C ILE A 6 -5.32 -5.82 -4.81
N ASP A 7 -4.53 -5.16 -5.65
CA ASP A 7 -4.62 -3.72 -5.89
C ASP A 7 -5.66 -3.40 -6.97
N PHE A 8 -6.49 -2.40 -6.69
CA PHE A 8 -7.46 -1.84 -7.63
C PHE A 8 -7.36 -0.33 -7.66
N ALA A 9 -7.59 0.26 -8.82
CA ALA A 9 -7.77 1.71 -8.92
C ALA A 9 -8.99 2.19 -8.11
N ASP A 10 -10.09 1.43 -8.18
CA ASP A 10 -11.27 1.57 -7.33
C ASP A 10 -11.86 0.18 -7.04
N ARG A 11 -11.70 -0.29 -5.80
CA ARG A 11 -12.18 -1.62 -5.38
C ARG A 11 -13.71 -1.75 -5.39
N THR A 12 -14.45 -0.64 -5.34
CA THR A 12 -15.92 -0.70 -5.34
C THR A 12 -16.47 -1.30 -6.62
N VAL A 13 -15.81 -1.06 -7.75
CA VAL A 13 -16.22 -1.59 -9.06
C VAL A 13 -16.23 -3.12 -9.07
N ILE A 14 -15.19 -3.75 -8.55
CA ILE A 14 -15.14 -5.22 -8.48
C ILE A 14 -16.02 -5.78 -7.37
N LEU A 15 -16.12 -5.10 -6.23
CA LEU A 15 -16.95 -5.55 -5.11
C LEU A 15 -18.44 -5.53 -5.43
N ASP A 16 -18.90 -4.62 -6.27
CA ASP A 16 -20.29 -4.57 -6.74
C ASP A 16 -20.64 -5.78 -7.64
N GLN A 17 -19.64 -6.36 -8.30
CA GLN A 17 -19.82 -7.52 -9.19
C GLN A 17 -19.54 -8.86 -8.50
N LEU A 18 -18.78 -8.83 -7.42
CA LEU A 18 -18.36 -10.03 -6.69
C LEU A 18 -19.26 -10.29 -5.49
N LYS A 19 -19.93 -11.46 -5.47
CA LYS A 19 -20.61 -11.92 -4.26
C LYS A 19 -19.56 -12.15 -3.16
N HIS A 20 -19.62 -11.36 -2.09
CA HIS A 20 -18.64 -11.39 -1.02
C HIS A 20 -19.27 -11.10 0.35
N ARG A 21 -18.50 -11.36 1.40
CA ARG A 21 -18.80 -10.98 2.77
C ARG A 21 -17.63 -10.13 3.30
N VAL A 22 -17.93 -9.16 4.15
CA VAL A 22 -16.94 -8.26 4.70
C VAL A 22 -16.30 -8.88 5.95
N ALA A 23 -14.98 -8.84 6.04
CA ALA A 23 -14.27 -9.30 7.21
C ALA A 23 -14.49 -8.38 8.42
N LYS A 24 -14.48 -8.96 9.61
CA LYS A 24 -14.67 -8.26 10.89
C LYS A 24 -13.38 -8.28 11.70
N LEU A 25 -13.03 -7.14 12.29
CA LEU A 25 -11.94 -7.01 13.25
C LEU A 25 -12.35 -7.60 14.62
N ASP A 26 -11.36 -7.89 15.46
CA ASP A 26 -11.54 -8.27 16.86
C ASP A 26 -12.31 -7.22 17.69
N THR A 27 -12.21 -5.96 17.30
CA THR A 27 -12.97 -4.84 17.87
C THR A 27 -14.46 -4.84 17.51
N GLY A 28 -14.91 -5.79 16.66
CA GLY A 28 -16.27 -5.84 16.13
C GLY A 28 -16.53 -4.92 14.93
N LYS A 29 -15.54 -4.10 14.55
CA LYS A 29 -15.65 -3.19 13.40
C LYS A 29 -15.36 -3.91 12.08
N LYS A 30 -15.84 -3.31 10.99
CA LYS A 30 -15.52 -3.72 9.63
C LYS A 30 -14.02 -3.64 9.37
N HIS A 31 -13.45 -4.69 8.77
CA HIS A 31 -12.08 -4.66 8.23
C HIS A 31 -12.01 -3.73 7.02
N ASN A 32 -10.95 -2.92 6.92
CA ASN A 32 -10.86 -1.90 5.87
C ASN A 32 -10.74 -2.49 4.46
N THR A 33 -10.06 -3.62 4.31
CA THR A 33 -9.71 -4.21 3.00
C THR A 33 -10.21 -5.64 2.84
N GLY A 34 -10.33 -6.40 3.93
CA GLY A 34 -10.58 -7.84 3.93
C GLY A 34 -12.01 -8.21 3.55
N ILE A 35 -12.12 -9.16 2.62
CA ILE A 35 -13.38 -9.77 2.22
C ILE A 35 -13.24 -11.29 2.15
N TYR A 36 -14.38 -11.99 2.16
CA TYR A 36 -14.50 -13.41 1.87
C TYR A 36 -15.34 -13.61 0.61
N ALA A 37 -14.79 -14.29 -0.39
CA ALA A 37 -15.52 -14.66 -1.61
C ALA A 37 -16.33 -15.97 -1.44
N ASN A 38 -15.97 -16.78 -0.45
CA ASN A 38 -16.71 -18.00 -0.08
C ASN A 38 -17.71 -17.74 1.04
N GLU A 39 -18.63 -18.66 1.22
CA GLU A 39 -19.66 -18.54 2.26
C GLU A 39 -19.03 -18.62 3.67
N ILE A 40 -19.26 -17.58 4.45
CA ILE A 40 -18.92 -17.47 5.87
C ILE A 40 -20.17 -16.99 6.63
N PRO A 41 -20.41 -17.42 7.88
CA PRO A 41 -21.49 -16.89 8.70
C PRO A 41 -21.41 -15.35 8.76
N HIS A 42 -22.51 -14.69 8.43
CA HIS A 42 -22.58 -13.23 8.31
C HIS A 42 -23.92 -12.68 8.75
N ASN A 43 -23.94 -11.40 9.08
CA ASN A 43 -25.14 -10.64 9.30
C ASN A 43 -25.76 -10.25 7.94
N PRO A 44 -27.01 -10.63 7.64
CA PRO A 44 -27.62 -10.34 6.35
C PRO A 44 -27.94 -8.85 6.11
N ILE A 45 -27.92 -8.02 7.16
CA ILE A 45 -28.24 -6.59 7.04
C ILE A 45 -27.06 -5.80 6.50
N ASP A 46 -25.85 -6.01 7.07
CA ASP A 46 -24.65 -5.26 6.76
C ASP A 46 -23.58 -6.07 6.04
N ASN A 47 -23.86 -7.35 5.75
CA ASN A 47 -22.95 -8.27 5.06
C ASN A 47 -21.63 -8.54 5.81
N LEU A 48 -21.56 -8.18 7.09
CA LEU A 48 -20.40 -8.36 7.94
C LEU A 48 -20.31 -9.80 8.46
N SER A 49 -19.14 -10.42 8.42
CA SER A 49 -18.94 -11.74 9.01
C SER A 49 -19.23 -11.73 10.51
N THR A 50 -19.88 -12.78 11.02
CA THR A 50 -20.14 -12.91 12.47
C THR A 50 -18.92 -13.38 13.23
N ILE A 51 -17.95 -13.99 12.52
CA ILE A 51 -16.67 -14.46 13.06
C ILE A 51 -15.62 -13.38 12.77
N GLU A 52 -14.80 -13.02 13.75
CA GLU A 52 -13.69 -12.10 13.54
C GLU A 52 -12.58 -12.76 12.69
N HIS A 53 -11.75 -11.96 12.02
CA HIS A 53 -10.87 -12.42 10.94
C HIS A 53 -9.80 -13.43 11.39
N LYS A 54 -9.26 -13.31 12.61
CA LYS A 54 -8.26 -14.26 13.13
C LYS A 54 -8.89 -15.63 13.41
N THR A 55 -10.05 -15.65 14.05
CA THR A 55 -10.81 -16.88 14.27
C THR A 55 -11.29 -17.50 12.96
N ALA A 56 -11.64 -16.69 11.99
CA ALA A 56 -12.01 -17.17 10.66
C ALA A 56 -10.82 -17.84 9.95
N GLU A 57 -9.62 -17.27 10.04
CA GLU A 57 -8.39 -17.86 9.53
C GLU A 57 -8.07 -19.21 10.19
N GLU A 58 -8.16 -19.28 11.53
CA GLU A 58 -8.00 -20.54 12.29
C GLU A 58 -8.98 -21.64 11.86
N ARG A 59 -10.17 -21.25 11.43
CA ARG A 59 -11.20 -22.15 10.90
C ARG A 59 -11.06 -22.49 9.40
N GLY A 60 -10.01 -21.99 8.76
CA GLY A 60 -9.70 -22.27 7.36
C GLY A 60 -10.43 -21.39 6.35
N TYR A 61 -11.07 -20.29 6.78
CA TYR A 61 -11.62 -19.32 5.85
C TYR A 61 -10.49 -18.48 5.24
N PHE A 62 -10.58 -18.24 3.94
CA PHE A 62 -9.58 -17.53 3.19
C PHE A 62 -10.02 -16.08 2.95
N LYS A 63 -9.28 -15.13 3.53
CA LYS A 63 -9.50 -13.69 3.39
C LYS A 63 -8.70 -13.14 2.21
N LEU A 64 -9.35 -12.34 1.37
CA LEU A 64 -8.72 -11.53 0.34
C LEU A 64 -8.72 -10.07 0.78
N ASP A 65 -7.60 -9.40 0.65
CA ASP A 65 -7.48 -7.96 0.91
C ASP A 65 -7.52 -7.19 -0.40
N PHE A 66 -8.59 -6.42 -0.61
CA PHE A 66 -8.75 -5.57 -1.78
C PHE A 66 -8.36 -4.14 -1.42
N LEU A 67 -7.28 -3.67 -2.04
CA LEU A 67 -6.65 -2.39 -1.75
C LEU A 67 -7.01 -1.36 -2.81
N ASN A 68 -7.41 -0.15 -2.38
CA ASN A 68 -7.52 0.98 -3.27
C ASN A 68 -6.14 1.60 -3.49
N VAL A 69 -5.67 1.56 -4.72
CA VAL A 69 -4.43 2.23 -5.15
C VAL A 69 -4.82 3.31 -6.16
N SER A 70 -5.24 4.45 -5.64
CA SER A 70 -5.80 5.55 -6.42
C SER A 70 -4.84 6.14 -7.45
N ILE A 71 -3.53 5.92 -7.30
CA ILE A 71 -2.53 6.34 -8.28
C ILE A 71 -2.75 5.71 -9.67
N TYR A 72 -3.39 4.54 -9.73
CA TYR A 72 -3.70 3.88 -11.00
C TYR A 72 -4.97 4.43 -11.68
N LYS A 73 -5.68 5.34 -11.04
CA LYS A 73 -6.96 5.85 -11.55
C LYS A 73 -6.83 6.52 -12.92
N ASP A 74 -5.70 7.19 -13.14
CA ASP A 74 -5.42 7.92 -14.38
C ASP A 74 -4.60 7.10 -15.39
N VAL A 75 -4.36 5.81 -15.11
CA VAL A 75 -3.71 4.89 -16.04
C VAL A 75 -4.76 4.29 -16.98
N GLU A 76 -4.65 4.60 -18.26
CA GLU A 76 -5.65 4.22 -19.27
C GLU A 76 -5.58 2.75 -19.67
N ASN A 77 -4.35 2.21 -19.79
CA ASN A 77 -4.08 0.85 -20.21
C ASN A 77 -2.63 0.45 -19.90
N GLU A 78 -2.28 -0.80 -20.19
CA GLU A 78 -0.95 -1.36 -19.93
C GLU A 78 0.17 -0.62 -20.71
N GLN A 79 -0.09 -0.20 -21.94
CA GLN A 79 0.87 0.57 -22.73
C GLN A 79 1.15 1.93 -22.09
N HIS A 80 0.11 2.62 -21.61
CA HIS A 80 0.26 3.88 -20.88
C HIS A 80 1.05 3.69 -19.58
N LEU A 81 0.76 2.61 -18.84
CA LEU A 81 1.52 2.27 -17.63
C LEU A 81 3.00 2.05 -17.93
N THR A 82 3.33 1.30 -19.00
CA THR A 82 4.71 1.07 -19.42
C THR A 82 5.42 2.39 -19.75
N GLN A 83 4.78 3.28 -20.49
CA GLN A 83 5.35 4.60 -20.80
C GLN A 83 5.61 5.44 -19.55
N LEU A 84 4.73 5.37 -18.54
CA LEU A 84 4.90 6.08 -17.27
C LEU A 84 6.06 5.50 -16.46
N ILE A 85 6.23 4.18 -16.44
CA ILE A 85 7.31 3.48 -15.71
C ILE A 85 8.68 3.77 -16.36
N GLU A 86 8.75 3.84 -17.70
CA GLU A 86 9.97 4.12 -18.44
C GLU A 86 10.40 5.58 -18.37
N ARG A 87 9.51 6.47 -17.93
CA ARG A 87 9.79 7.91 -17.85
C ARG A 87 10.67 8.21 -16.67
N GLU A 88 11.87 8.76 -16.93
CA GLU A 88 12.77 9.22 -15.88
C GLU A 88 12.14 10.40 -15.11
N PRO A 89 12.00 10.30 -13.78
CA PRO A 89 11.51 11.39 -12.95
C PRO A 89 12.47 12.58 -12.91
N ILE A 90 11.91 13.78 -12.71
CA ILE A 90 12.71 14.97 -12.40
C ILE A 90 12.98 14.98 -10.90
N TRP A 91 14.08 14.35 -10.49
CA TRP A 91 14.42 14.12 -9.09
C TRP A 91 14.52 15.39 -8.26
N GLN A 92 14.97 16.51 -8.87
CA GLN A 92 15.07 17.82 -8.19
C GLN A 92 13.72 18.33 -7.65
N LEU A 93 12.60 17.88 -8.21
CA LEU A 93 11.28 18.23 -7.69
C LEU A 93 11.05 17.76 -6.25
N LEU A 94 11.75 16.71 -5.82
CA LEU A 94 11.69 16.21 -4.45
C LEU A 94 12.33 17.18 -3.41
N GLU A 95 13.02 18.21 -3.85
CA GLU A 95 13.54 19.26 -2.97
C GLU A 95 12.47 20.32 -2.61
N HIS A 96 11.30 20.31 -3.27
CA HIS A 96 10.22 21.26 -3.07
C HIS A 96 9.07 20.65 -2.24
N ASP A 97 8.69 21.31 -1.15
CA ASP A 97 7.66 20.83 -0.22
C ASP A 97 6.30 20.68 -0.90
N ASP A 98 5.89 21.63 -1.73
CA ASP A 98 4.61 21.57 -2.47
C ASP A 98 4.51 20.36 -3.39
N PHE A 99 5.62 19.87 -3.89
CA PHE A 99 5.69 18.64 -4.68
C PHE A 99 5.68 17.41 -3.79
N ASN A 100 6.46 17.41 -2.71
CA ASN A 100 6.59 16.28 -1.79
C ASN A 100 5.26 15.91 -1.15
N GLU A 101 4.40 16.88 -0.83
CA GLU A 101 3.07 16.63 -0.27
C GLU A 101 2.14 15.85 -1.23
N LYS A 102 2.47 15.82 -2.53
CA LYS A 102 1.72 15.09 -3.56
C LYS A 102 2.31 13.73 -3.89
N VAL A 103 3.54 13.46 -3.44
CA VAL A 103 4.20 12.17 -3.72
C VAL A 103 3.77 11.12 -2.70
N PHE A 104 3.33 9.99 -3.23
CA PHE A 104 2.79 8.90 -2.46
C PHE A 104 3.79 8.37 -1.42
N HIS A 105 3.35 8.22 -0.18
CA HIS A 105 4.09 7.73 0.98
C HIS A 105 5.24 8.61 1.51
N VAL A 106 5.65 9.66 0.83
CA VAL A 106 6.71 10.56 1.31
C VAL A 106 6.20 11.93 1.75
N ASN A 107 4.89 12.18 1.62
CA ASN A 107 4.24 13.37 2.13
C ASN A 107 4.50 13.54 3.64
N GLY A 108 4.79 14.76 4.07
CA GLY A 108 5.19 15.06 5.45
C GLY A 108 6.65 14.73 5.79
N HIS A 109 7.45 14.25 4.82
CA HIS A 109 8.87 13.90 5.01
C HIS A 109 9.83 14.72 4.14
N GLY A 110 9.45 15.95 3.78
CA GLY A 110 10.24 16.82 2.91
C GLY A 110 11.66 17.10 3.42
N GLU A 111 11.85 17.23 4.74
CA GLU A 111 13.17 17.42 5.33
C GLU A 111 14.10 16.23 5.05
N LEU A 112 13.60 15.02 5.21
CA LEU A 112 14.35 13.79 4.92
C LEU A 112 14.69 13.69 3.42
N LEU A 113 13.76 14.04 2.54
CA LEU A 113 14.00 14.05 1.09
C LEU A 113 15.08 15.06 0.69
N ARG A 114 15.07 16.27 1.29
CA ARG A 114 16.12 17.28 1.08
C ARG A 114 17.49 16.84 1.61
N GLN A 115 17.50 16.06 2.68
CA GLN A 115 18.73 15.52 3.26
C GLN A 115 19.30 14.41 2.40
N LEU A 116 18.49 13.44 2.01
CA LEU A 116 18.92 12.24 1.26
C LEU A 116 19.09 12.49 -0.23
N LYS A 117 18.29 13.39 -0.82
CA LYS A 117 18.30 13.74 -2.25
C LYS A 117 18.34 12.51 -3.17
N PRO A 118 17.32 11.64 -3.12
CA PRO A 118 17.31 10.46 -3.96
C PRO A 118 17.30 10.84 -5.44
N THR A 119 18.07 10.13 -6.25
CA THR A 119 18.24 10.34 -7.69
C THR A 119 17.91 9.08 -8.51
N SER A 120 17.33 8.08 -7.88
CA SER A 120 16.83 6.87 -8.55
C SER A 120 15.61 6.31 -7.83
N VAL A 121 14.87 5.45 -8.52
CA VAL A 121 13.71 4.75 -7.95
C VAL A 121 14.12 3.91 -6.74
N GLU A 122 15.26 3.24 -6.81
CA GLU A 122 15.79 2.41 -5.73
C GLU A 122 16.13 3.26 -4.49
N GLN A 123 16.71 4.43 -4.69
CA GLN A 123 17.00 5.37 -3.59
C GLN A 123 15.70 5.93 -2.99
N LEU A 124 14.71 6.22 -3.81
CA LEU A 124 13.39 6.64 -3.31
C LEU A 124 12.72 5.51 -2.51
N ALA A 125 12.78 4.27 -2.97
CA ALA A 125 12.29 3.11 -2.24
C ALA A 125 13.03 2.91 -0.90
N ALA A 126 14.36 3.08 -0.90
CA ALA A 126 15.17 3.06 0.33
C ALA A 126 14.76 4.19 1.30
N THR A 127 14.44 5.38 0.78
CA THR A 127 13.92 6.50 1.59
C THR A 127 12.61 6.10 2.29
N LEU A 128 11.71 5.40 1.62
CA LEU A 128 10.47 4.89 2.24
C LEU A 128 10.76 3.92 3.39
N ALA A 129 11.79 3.09 3.27
CA ALA A 129 12.20 2.22 4.36
C ALA A 129 12.80 2.99 5.55
N ILE A 130 13.56 4.06 5.28
CA ILE A 130 14.20 4.92 6.31
C ILE A 130 13.15 5.74 7.08
N ILE A 131 12.03 6.09 6.49
CA ILE A 131 10.92 6.76 7.17
C ILE A 131 10.45 5.94 8.40
N ARG A 132 10.55 4.62 8.34
CA ARG A 132 10.16 3.75 9.45
C ARG A 132 11.15 3.84 10.62
N PRO A 133 10.67 3.80 11.88
CA PRO A 133 11.53 3.98 13.05
C PRO A 133 12.74 3.05 13.10
N ALA A 134 12.57 1.79 12.70
CA ALA A 134 13.62 0.77 12.74
C ALA A 134 14.85 1.08 11.86
N LYS A 135 14.66 1.83 10.77
CA LYS A 135 15.73 2.16 9.80
C LYS A 135 16.12 3.64 9.80
N ARG A 136 15.49 4.46 10.65
CA ARG A 136 15.74 5.92 10.69
C ARG A 136 17.19 6.29 10.99
N HIS A 137 17.92 5.43 11.68
CA HIS A 137 19.36 5.65 11.95
C HIS A 137 20.21 5.74 10.69
N LEU A 138 19.76 5.18 9.56
CA LEU A 138 20.45 5.25 8.28
C LEU A 138 20.31 6.62 7.58
N ALA A 139 19.43 7.49 8.05
CA ALA A 139 19.15 8.78 7.39
C ALA A 139 20.38 9.72 7.30
N THR A 140 21.39 9.54 8.14
CA THR A 140 22.62 10.34 8.17
C THR A 140 23.78 9.69 7.42
N GLU A 141 23.58 8.49 6.87
CA GLU A 141 24.61 7.72 6.18
C GLU A 141 24.69 8.08 4.69
N GLN A 142 25.79 7.69 4.06
CA GLN A 142 25.94 7.83 2.60
C GLN A 142 25.12 6.77 1.85
N TRP A 143 24.71 7.07 0.63
CA TRP A 143 23.89 6.17 -0.19
C TRP A 143 24.50 4.77 -0.38
N SER A 144 25.82 4.65 -0.51
CA SER A 144 26.48 3.33 -0.59
C SER A 144 26.19 2.46 0.64
N HIS A 145 26.30 3.04 1.83
CA HIS A 145 26.01 2.36 3.10
C HIS A 145 24.51 2.08 3.27
N ILE A 146 23.67 3.05 2.93
CA ILE A 146 22.20 2.90 2.98
C ILE A 146 21.77 1.71 2.12
N MET A 147 22.20 1.66 0.86
CA MET A 147 21.78 0.62 -0.08
C MET A 147 22.24 -0.78 0.33
N GLU A 148 23.36 -0.90 1.04
CA GLU A 148 23.84 -2.17 1.58
C GLU A 148 23.02 -2.68 2.77
N HIS A 149 22.48 -1.78 3.63
CA HIS A 149 21.91 -2.14 4.92
C HIS A 149 20.39 -1.91 5.04
N VAL A 150 19.79 -1.16 4.12
CA VAL A 150 18.36 -0.81 4.22
C VAL A 150 17.43 -2.01 4.04
N TRP A 151 17.84 -3.00 3.27
CA TRP A 151 17.05 -4.18 2.95
C TRP A 151 17.27 -5.38 3.89
N THR A 152 18.20 -5.28 4.80
CA THR A 152 18.48 -6.27 5.84
C THR A 152 17.83 -5.85 7.15
#